data_60d456ef598138bacef98a45d3000d4c
#
_entry.id   60d456ef598138bacef98a45d3000d4c
#
_cell.length_a   1.000
_cell.length_b   1.000
_cell.length_c   1.000
_cell.angle_alpha   90.00
_cell.angle_beta   90.00
_cell.angle_gamma   90.00
#
_symmetry.space_group_name_H-M   'P 1'
#
loop_
_entity.id
_entity.type
_entity.pdbx_description
1 polymer ?
#
loop_
_entity_poly.entity_id
_entity_poly.type
_entity_poly.pdbx_seq_one_letter_code
_entity_poly.pdbx_strand_id
1 'polypeptide(L)'
;MAHAMTRREFAVTAGAATLVGVSLSARTKAADDAKKTLRFIAQSDLRVLDPMWTTAYITRNHGYMIYDTLFATDAEFAPHPQMVGEHDVSADKLTYRFKLRGGLGFHDGSPVRGADCVASIKRWMARDSHGQSLATVLDEIKPDGDTAFAVKLKEPFSLLIDAFAKVSSLALFIMPERLANTDPFQQVTEMVGSGPFKFIKDEFQPGHQVVYVKNTDYVPRNEPPSWASGGKVVKVDRVEWLYIPDAMTKVAALNGGEADWWENPPLDLVPVLAANPDITIASADPLPSPIMVKFNHLLPPFDNVKMRQAVLAVTSQADFLTALAGDQKNWQLCPSFFTCGTPMASDASSTALTGPRDIERAKKLVAEAGYNGEKILVLDAVDQPVSHSQALVVSDLLKKLGLNVELQAMDWGTLVTRRASMEPIDKGGWNIFATGWVGADLLDPGGNPTLRTNGKKGHFGWPSDDKIEELRVQWLKATTLDERRKLAGLIQERAFEIVPYIPTGQWTPKTAYRKNIKGIIQAPPFLMWNVEKV
;
A
#
# COMPACT_ATOMS: atom_id res chain seq x y z
N MET A 1 56.24 9.64 59.57
CA MET A 1 56.38 8.33 58.92
C MET A 1 55.54 8.38 57.63
N ALA A 2 56.20 8.55 56.52
CA ALA A 2 55.56 8.56 55.19
C ALA A 2 55.45 7.13 54.68
N HIS A 3 54.22 6.62 54.46
CA HIS A 3 54.01 5.33 53.83
C HIS A 3 54.11 5.51 52.33
N ALA A 4 55.16 4.92 51.72
CA ALA A 4 55.33 4.90 50.29
C ALA A 4 54.40 3.84 49.67
N MET A 5 53.48 4.28 48.83
CA MET A 5 52.61 3.40 47.99
C MET A 5 53.45 2.51 47.08
N THR A 6 53.19 1.24 47.07
CA THR A 6 53.86 0.28 46.22
C THR A 6 53.41 0.34 44.73
N ARG A 7 54.28 -0.01 43.78
CA ARG A 7 54.00 -0.03 42.34
C ARG A 7 52.77 -0.86 41.94
N ARG A 8 52.29 -1.76 42.80
CA ARG A 8 51.10 -2.59 42.58
C ARG A 8 49.78 -1.83 42.81
N GLU A 9 49.74 -0.89 43.76
CA GLU A 9 48.55 -0.09 44.07
C GLU A 9 48.30 0.98 43.00
N PHE A 10 49.39 1.49 42.37
CA PHE A 10 49.26 2.45 41.26
C PHE A 10 48.72 1.81 39.99
N ALA A 11 48.98 0.53 39.73
CA ALA A 11 48.50 -0.19 38.58
C ALA A 11 46.98 -0.54 38.67
N VAL A 12 46.47 -0.78 39.89
CA VAL A 12 45.03 -1.07 40.12
C VAL A 12 44.18 0.18 40.01
N THR A 13 44.66 1.34 40.43
CA THR A 13 43.91 2.61 40.33
C THR A 13 43.87 3.16 38.90
N ALA A 14 44.95 2.97 38.12
CA ALA A 14 44.96 3.40 36.72
C ALA A 14 44.12 2.48 35.81
N GLY A 15 44.03 1.18 36.11
CA GLY A 15 43.20 0.23 35.39
C GLY A 15 41.68 0.43 35.61
N ALA A 16 41.27 0.82 36.81
CA ALA A 16 39.87 1.06 37.11
C ALA A 16 39.35 2.37 36.47
N ALA A 17 40.17 3.42 36.39
CA ALA A 17 39.79 4.67 35.74
C ALA A 17 39.64 4.55 34.23
N THR A 18 40.48 3.73 33.56
CA THR A 18 40.40 3.49 32.11
C THR A 18 39.22 2.61 31.74
N LEU A 19 38.84 1.62 32.55
CA LEU A 19 37.67 0.76 32.31
C LEU A 19 36.33 1.52 32.51
N VAL A 20 36.26 2.44 33.47
CA VAL A 20 35.07 3.28 33.67
C VAL A 20 34.90 4.31 32.56
N GLY A 21 36.00 4.92 32.07
CA GLY A 21 35.97 5.88 30.96
C GLY A 21 35.55 5.23 29.63
N VAL A 22 36.00 4.01 29.32
CA VAL A 22 35.61 3.25 28.11
C VAL A 22 34.14 2.80 28.21
N SER A 23 33.65 2.41 29.38
CA SER A 23 32.25 2.00 29.57
C SER A 23 31.26 3.17 29.52
N LEU A 24 31.64 4.39 29.97
CA LEU A 24 30.81 5.58 29.85
C LEU A 24 30.73 6.07 28.41
N SER A 25 31.85 6.12 27.68
CA SER A 25 31.85 6.55 26.28
C SER A 25 31.11 5.56 25.36
N ALA A 26 31.19 4.26 25.62
CA ALA A 26 30.42 3.25 24.91
C ALA A 26 28.91 3.36 25.19
N ARG A 27 28.51 3.64 26.45
CA ARG A 27 27.11 3.84 26.84
C ARG A 27 26.51 5.13 26.26
N THR A 28 27.26 6.22 26.23
CA THR A 28 26.79 7.48 25.62
C THR A 28 26.65 7.34 24.11
N LYS A 29 27.62 6.70 23.42
CA LYS A 29 27.52 6.42 22.00
C LYS A 29 26.34 5.49 21.67
N ALA A 30 26.12 4.42 22.41
CA ALA A 30 24.98 3.53 22.23
C ALA A 30 23.63 4.26 22.50
N ALA A 31 23.57 5.19 23.45
CA ALA A 31 22.39 5.99 23.73
C ALA A 31 22.13 7.02 22.62
N ASP A 32 23.18 7.64 22.03
CA ASP A 32 23.05 8.56 20.89
C ASP A 32 22.65 7.81 19.63
N ASP A 33 23.22 6.64 19.36
CA ASP A 33 22.82 5.78 18.23
C ASP A 33 21.36 5.30 18.37
N ALA A 34 20.91 5.01 19.60
CA ALA A 34 19.54 4.62 19.87
C ALA A 34 18.52 5.75 19.61
N LYS A 35 18.91 7.02 19.87
CA LYS A 35 18.07 8.20 19.55
C LYS A 35 17.98 8.49 18.07
N LYS A 36 18.96 8.07 17.27
CA LYS A 36 19.02 8.28 15.83
C LYS A 36 18.45 7.12 15.02
N THR A 37 18.08 6.01 15.68
CA THR A 37 17.47 4.84 15.05
C THR A 37 16.00 4.77 15.36
N LEU A 38 15.14 4.78 14.33
CA LEU A 38 13.71 4.53 14.41
C LEU A 38 13.44 3.05 14.18
N ARG A 39 12.85 2.35 15.16
CA ARG A 39 12.42 0.95 15.05
C ARG A 39 10.92 0.87 14.84
N PHE A 40 10.54 0.39 13.67
CA PHE A 40 9.17 0.35 13.20
C PHE A 40 8.70 -1.10 13.06
N ILE A 41 7.64 -1.48 13.74
CA ILE A 41 7.01 -2.78 13.55
C ILE A 41 6.09 -2.68 12.34
N ALA A 42 6.51 -3.27 11.24
CA ALA A 42 5.78 -3.27 9.98
C ALA A 42 4.56 -4.20 10.03
N GLN A 43 3.56 -3.92 9.18
CA GLN A 43 2.32 -4.71 9.09
C GLN A 43 2.56 -6.16 8.66
N SER A 44 3.61 -6.41 7.89
CA SER A 44 3.94 -7.73 7.33
C SER A 44 5.41 -7.81 6.93
N ASP A 45 5.88 -9.01 6.61
CA ASP A 45 7.20 -9.24 6.03
C ASP A 45 7.31 -8.62 4.62
N LEU A 46 8.42 -7.96 4.32
CA LEU A 46 8.74 -7.40 3.01
C LEU A 46 9.43 -8.45 2.15
N ARG A 47 8.68 -9.13 1.28
CA ARG A 47 9.24 -10.15 0.37
C ARG A 47 9.36 -9.68 -1.07
N VAL A 48 8.46 -8.81 -1.51
CA VAL A 48 8.48 -8.21 -2.84
C VAL A 48 9.02 -6.79 -2.72
N LEU A 49 10.15 -6.52 -3.37
CA LEU A 49 10.84 -5.24 -3.28
C LEU A 49 10.45 -4.25 -4.38
N ASP A 50 9.88 -4.72 -5.50
CA ASP A 50 9.50 -3.87 -6.63
C ASP A 50 8.12 -3.21 -6.41
N PRO A 51 8.05 -1.88 -6.13
CA PRO A 51 6.81 -1.20 -5.81
C PRO A 51 5.91 -0.93 -7.03
N MET A 52 6.42 -1.14 -8.25
CA MET A 52 5.61 -1.06 -9.47
C MET A 52 5.10 -2.43 -9.94
N TRP A 53 5.57 -3.53 -9.34
CA TRP A 53 5.12 -4.88 -9.68
C TRP A 53 3.90 -5.32 -8.86
N THR A 54 3.74 -4.84 -7.63
CA THR A 54 2.66 -5.25 -6.70
C THR A 54 1.94 -4.07 -6.08
N THR A 55 0.68 -4.28 -5.70
CA THR A 55 -0.14 -3.34 -4.94
C THR A 55 -0.01 -3.50 -3.42
N ALA A 56 0.92 -4.34 -2.93
CA ALA A 56 1.13 -4.56 -1.50
C ALA A 56 1.65 -3.29 -0.80
N TYR A 57 0.99 -2.87 0.28
CA TYR A 57 1.33 -1.62 0.97
C TYR A 57 2.69 -1.65 1.64
N ILE A 58 3.14 -2.80 2.14
CA ILE A 58 4.50 -2.94 2.66
C ILE A 58 5.54 -2.60 1.58
N THR A 59 5.31 -3.04 0.34
CA THR A 59 6.18 -2.75 -0.81
C THR A 59 6.03 -1.30 -1.28
N ARG A 60 4.82 -0.72 -1.23
CA ARG A 60 4.62 0.72 -1.49
C ARG A 60 5.38 1.57 -0.47
N ASN A 61 5.28 1.26 0.82
CA ASN A 61 5.98 1.97 1.88
C ASN A 61 7.51 1.87 1.69
N HIS A 62 8.02 0.67 1.31
CA HIS A 62 9.42 0.47 0.88
C HIS A 62 9.78 1.38 -0.30
N GLY A 63 8.90 1.47 -1.30
CA GLY A 63 9.08 2.37 -2.44
C GLY A 63 9.29 3.83 -2.01
N TYR A 64 8.50 4.34 -1.07
CA TYR A 64 8.64 5.69 -0.54
C TYR A 64 9.92 5.92 0.27
N MET A 65 10.52 4.88 0.82
CA MET A 65 11.84 5.00 1.45
C MET A 65 12.92 5.32 0.43
N ILE A 66 12.93 4.62 -0.70
CA ILE A 66 14.09 4.57 -1.61
C ILE A 66 13.90 5.29 -2.94
N TYR A 67 12.67 5.57 -3.37
CA TYR A 67 12.38 6.26 -4.63
C TYR A 67 11.75 7.64 -4.38
N ASP A 68 11.87 8.51 -5.36
CA ASP A 68 11.10 9.75 -5.44
C ASP A 68 10.10 9.71 -6.60
N THR A 69 9.19 10.67 -6.64
CA THR A 69 8.08 10.75 -7.61
C THR A 69 8.13 12.07 -8.37
N LEU A 70 7.54 12.13 -9.57
CA LEU A 70 7.48 13.37 -10.38
C LEU A 70 6.61 14.44 -9.72
N PHE A 71 5.43 14.01 -9.25
CA PHE A 71 4.46 14.80 -8.50
C PHE A 71 4.05 13.99 -7.26
N ALA A 72 3.44 14.65 -6.30
CA ALA A 72 2.89 14.00 -5.12
C ALA A 72 1.62 14.73 -4.65
N THR A 73 0.67 13.97 -4.13
CA THR A 73 -0.61 14.47 -3.62
C THR A 73 -0.45 14.94 -2.16
N ASP A 74 -1.06 16.06 -1.81
CA ASP A 74 -1.16 16.59 -0.45
C ASP A 74 -2.43 16.10 0.29
N ALA A 75 -2.65 16.60 1.50
CA ALA A 75 -3.79 16.23 2.34
C ALA A 75 -5.14 16.74 1.82
N GLU A 76 -5.15 17.71 0.93
CA GLU A 76 -6.31 18.28 0.25
C GLU A 76 -6.58 17.58 -1.10
N PHE A 77 -5.86 16.49 -1.40
CA PHE A 77 -5.91 15.75 -2.66
C PHE A 77 -5.42 16.53 -3.89
N ALA A 78 -4.66 17.62 -3.69
CA ALA A 78 -4.09 18.39 -4.78
C ALA A 78 -2.71 17.84 -5.19
N PRO A 79 -2.44 17.74 -6.51
CA PRO A 79 -1.13 17.32 -6.99
C PRO A 79 -0.12 18.46 -6.94
N HIS A 80 1.06 18.22 -6.40
CA HIS A 80 2.17 19.17 -6.33
C HIS A 80 3.43 18.60 -7.00
N PRO A 81 4.25 19.45 -7.65
CA PRO A 81 5.55 19.04 -8.19
C PRO A 81 6.46 18.47 -7.08
N GLN A 82 7.18 17.38 -7.38
CA GLN A 82 8.16 16.79 -6.47
C GLN A 82 9.56 16.74 -7.11
N MET A 83 9.81 15.86 -8.07
CA MET A 83 11.04 15.91 -8.88
C MET A 83 10.94 16.91 -10.02
N VAL A 84 9.74 17.23 -10.48
CA VAL A 84 9.49 18.27 -11.48
C VAL A 84 9.72 19.64 -10.84
N GLY A 85 10.50 20.50 -11.51
CA GLY A 85 10.70 21.91 -11.15
C GLY A 85 9.71 22.82 -11.87
N GLU A 86 9.56 22.61 -13.18
CA GLU A 86 8.69 23.40 -14.06
C GLU A 86 7.92 22.46 -14.99
N HIS A 87 6.70 22.82 -15.34
CA HIS A 87 5.95 22.12 -16.39
C HIS A 87 5.04 23.07 -17.16
N ASP A 88 4.86 22.76 -18.44
CA ASP A 88 4.00 23.50 -19.36
C ASP A 88 2.99 22.58 -20.02
N VAL A 89 1.78 23.10 -20.25
CA VAL A 89 0.71 22.39 -20.96
C VAL A 89 0.26 23.26 -22.13
N SER A 90 0.26 22.69 -23.35
CA SER A 90 -0.24 23.39 -24.54
C SER A 90 -1.72 23.77 -24.42
N ALA A 91 -2.14 24.81 -25.15
CA ALA A 91 -3.52 25.31 -25.08
C ALA A 91 -4.57 24.27 -25.46
N ASP A 92 -4.25 23.33 -26.37
CA ASP A 92 -5.08 22.19 -26.76
C ASP A 92 -5.05 21.03 -25.78
N LYS A 93 -4.23 21.12 -24.70
CA LYS A 93 -4.00 20.08 -23.69
C LYS A 93 -3.49 18.75 -24.26
N LEU A 94 -2.82 18.77 -25.40
CA LEU A 94 -2.26 17.59 -26.04
C LEU A 94 -0.77 17.42 -25.81
N THR A 95 -0.04 18.49 -25.43
CA THR A 95 1.40 18.41 -25.18
C THR A 95 1.73 18.91 -23.78
N TYR A 96 2.40 18.06 -23.02
CA TYR A 96 2.93 18.37 -21.69
C TYR A 96 4.44 18.30 -21.73
N ARG A 97 5.12 19.31 -21.22
CA ARG A 97 6.59 19.35 -21.06
C ARG A 97 6.92 19.46 -19.59
N PHE A 98 7.86 18.64 -19.16
CA PHE A 98 8.30 18.58 -17.76
C PHE A 98 9.80 18.76 -17.70
N LYS A 99 10.25 19.69 -16.84
CA LYS A 99 11.65 19.93 -16.54
C LYS A 99 11.94 19.55 -15.09
N LEU A 100 12.94 18.72 -14.89
CA LEU A 100 13.37 18.28 -13.56
C LEU A 100 14.04 19.44 -12.81
N ARG A 101 13.83 19.48 -11.47
CA ARG A 101 14.57 20.41 -10.61
C ARG A 101 16.05 19.99 -10.48
N GLY A 102 16.91 20.89 -10.06
CA GLY A 102 18.32 20.61 -9.81
C GLY A 102 18.54 19.72 -8.58
N GLY A 103 19.72 19.08 -8.52
CA GLY A 103 20.17 18.32 -7.35
C GLY A 103 19.57 16.91 -7.23
N LEU A 104 18.97 16.36 -8.28
CA LEU A 104 18.44 15.00 -8.30
C LEU A 104 19.54 14.00 -8.67
N GLY A 105 19.75 13.02 -7.81
CA GLY A 105 20.71 11.92 -8.01
C GLY A 105 20.18 10.58 -7.52
N PHE A 106 20.58 9.52 -8.17
CA PHE A 106 20.32 8.16 -7.70
C PHE A 106 21.31 7.75 -6.60
N HIS A 107 20.97 6.73 -5.84
CA HIS A 107 21.76 6.20 -4.72
C HIS A 107 23.15 5.67 -5.13
N ASP A 108 23.31 5.32 -6.40
CA ASP A 108 24.59 4.89 -7.00
C ASP A 108 25.47 6.06 -7.47
N GLY A 109 25.02 7.30 -7.27
CA GLY A 109 25.72 8.53 -7.66
C GLY A 109 25.43 9.00 -9.09
N SER A 110 24.69 8.25 -9.90
CA SER A 110 24.29 8.68 -11.24
C SER A 110 23.23 9.79 -11.18
N PRO A 111 23.21 10.74 -12.13
CA PRO A 111 22.20 11.78 -12.18
C PRO A 111 20.84 11.21 -12.64
N VAL A 112 19.73 11.78 -12.14
CA VAL A 112 18.40 11.49 -12.67
C VAL A 112 18.19 12.28 -13.97
N ARG A 113 17.72 11.60 -15.03
CA ARG A 113 17.53 12.14 -16.37
C ARG A 113 16.09 12.02 -16.85
N GLY A 114 15.74 12.79 -17.89
CA GLY A 114 14.47 12.66 -18.60
C GLY A 114 14.21 11.25 -19.16
N ALA A 115 15.26 10.53 -19.57
CA ALA A 115 15.18 9.14 -20.01
C ALA A 115 14.71 8.18 -18.91
N ASP A 116 15.17 8.36 -17.67
CA ASP A 116 14.73 7.58 -16.51
C ASP A 116 13.24 7.79 -16.22
N CYS A 117 12.77 9.04 -16.33
CA CYS A 117 11.36 9.38 -16.18
C CYS A 117 10.50 8.71 -17.26
N VAL A 118 10.93 8.78 -18.53
CA VAL A 118 10.22 8.18 -19.66
C VAL A 118 10.13 6.66 -19.50
N ALA A 119 11.22 5.99 -19.14
CA ALA A 119 11.24 4.53 -18.94
C ALA A 119 10.34 4.13 -17.76
N SER A 120 10.42 4.88 -16.63
CA SER A 120 9.58 4.63 -15.45
C SER A 120 8.08 4.82 -15.74
N ILE A 121 7.70 5.87 -16.49
CA ILE A 121 6.32 6.11 -16.91
C ILE A 121 5.84 4.96 -17.80
N LYS A 122 6.63 4.49 -18.75
CA LYS A 122 6.27 3.35 -19.62
C LYS A 122 6.04 2.07 -18.82
N ARG A 123 6.92 1.77 -17.84
CA ARG A 123 6.75 0.62 -16.95
C ARG A 123 5.48 0.74 -16.11
N TRP A 124 5.25 1.92 -15.52
CA TRP A 124 4.08 2.23 -14.71
C TRP A 124 2.77 2.13 -15.52
N MET A 125 2.74 2.64 -16.77
CA MET A 125 1.57 2.56 -17.65
C MET A 125 1.12 1.13 -17.92
N ALA A 126 2.00 0.15 -17.88
CA ALA A 126 1.63 -1.25 -18.08
C ALA A 126 0.90 -1.86 -16.86
N ARG A 127 1.05 -1.28 -15.67
CA ARG A 127 0.61 -1.87 -14.39
C ARG A 127 -0.50 -1.09 -13.69
N ASP A 128 -0.41 0.23 -13.68
CA ASP A 128 -1.35 1.11 -12.97
C ASP A 128 -2.62 1.37 -13.80
N SER A 129 -3.77 1.57 -13.12
CA SER A 129 -5.06 1.78 -13.79
C SER A 129 -5.15 3.11 -14.54
N HIS A 130 -4.63 4.21 -13.97
CA HIS A 130 -4.51 5.49 -14.68
C HIS A 130 -3.46 5.39 -15.81
N GLY A 131 -2.35 4.69 -15.54
CA GLY A 131 -1.31 4.45 -16.52
C GLY A 131 -1.82 3.71 -17.75
N GLN A 132 -2.60 2.64 -17.56
CA GLN A 132 -3.24 1.91 -18.66
C GLN A 132 -4.24 2.79 -19.44
N SER A 133 -4.97 3.69 -18.75
CA SER A 133 -5.86 4.64 -19.39
C SER A 133 -5.08 5.69 -20.20
N LEU A 134 -3.99 6.21 -19.64
CA LEU A 134 -3.08 7.12 -20.35
C LEU A 134 -2.50 6.46 -21.61
N ALA A 135 -2.11 5.17 -21.54
CA ALA A 135 -1.55 4.45 -22.67
C ALA A 135 -2.49 4.39 -23.89
N THR A 136 -3.82 4.44 -23.70
CA THR A 136 -4.80 4.43 -24.81
C THR A 136 -4.80 5.73 -25.61
N VAL A 137 -4.49 6.85 -24.95
CA VAL A 137 -4.50 8.19 -25.55
C VAL A 137 -3.10 8.74 -25.84
N LEU A 138 -2.06 8.01 -25.47
CA LEU A 138 -0.67 8.41 -25.71
C LEU A 138 -0.35 8.38 -27.20
N ASP A 139 0.21 9.47 -27.73
CA ASP A 139 0.83 9.55 -29.06
C ASP A 139 2.33 9.26 -28.94
N GLU A 140 3.05 10.07 -28.13
CA GLU A 140 4.48 9.95 -27.94
C GLU A 140 4.88 10.32 -26.52
N ILE A 141 5.91 9.66 -26.00
CA ILE A 141 6.63 10.08 -24.80
C ILE A 141 8.13 9.93 -25.03
N LYS A 142 8.89 11.00 -24.85
CA LYS A 142 10.33 11.01 -25.11
C LYS A 142 11.10 11.98 -24.20
N PRO A 143 12.39 11.72 -23.96
CA PRO A 143 13.28 12.71 -23.36
C PRO A 143 13.37 13.99 -24.21
N ASP A 144 13.55 15.13 -23.56
CA ASP A 144 13.80 16.44 -24.19
C ASP A 144 15.10 17.01 -23.59
N GLY A 145 16.23 16.46 -24.02
CA GLY A 145 17.53 16.64 -23.38
C GLY A 145 17.69 15.83 -22.08
N ASP A 146 18.73 16.13 -21.30
CA ASP A 146 19.10 15.36 -20.11
C ASP A 146 18.13 15.56 -18.94
N THR A 147 17.58 16.76 -18.76
CA THR A 147 16.81 17.12 -17.56
C THR A 147 15.34 17.39 -17.83
N ALA A 148 14.84 17.03 -19.00
CA ALA A 148 13.44 17.24 -19.36
C ALA A 148 12.87 16.07 -20.18
N PHE A 149 11.54 16.00 -20.25
CA PHE A 149 10.82 15.07 -21.12
C PHE A 149 9.47 15.65 -21.54
N ALA A 150 8.91 15.10 -22.60
CA ALA A 150 7.62 15.52 -23.13
C ALA A 150 6.67 14.31 -23.28
N VAL A 151 5.38 14.58 -23.01
CA VAL A 151 4.27 13.66 -23.24
C VAL A 151 3.35 14.30 -24.27
N LYS A 152 3.09 13.62 -25.37
CA LYS A 152 2.15 14.03 -26.42
C LYS A 152 0.98 13.06 -26.47
N LEU A 153 -0.23 13.59 -26.54
CA LEU A 153 -1.49 12.85 -26.50
C LEU A 153 -2.23 12.98 -27.84
N LYS A 154 -3.02 11.96 -28.19
CA LYS A 154 -3.94 11.97 -29.34
C LYS A 154 -5.24 12.71 -29.02
N GLU A 155 -5.66 12.65 -27.75
CA GLU A 155 -6.83 13.33 -27.20
C GLU A 155 -6.52 13.78 -25.75
N PRO A 156 -7.19 14.82 -25.22
CA PRO A 156 -6.92 15.33 -23.87
C PRO A 156 -7.14 14.29 -22.79
N PHE A 157 -6.20 14.21 -21.84
CA PHE A 157 -6.30 13.43 -20.61
C PHE A 157 -6.18 14.36 -19.41
N SER A 158 -7.30 14.88 -18.94
CA SER A 158 -7.36 15.94 -17.92
C SER A 158 -6.76 15.55 -16.56
N LEU A 159 -6.60 14.26 -16.30
CA LEU A 159 -6.07 13.70 -15.05
C LEU A 159 -4.58 13.32 -15.12
N LEU A 160 -3.80 13.83 -16.11
CA LEU A 160 -2.40 13.42 -16.29
C LEU A 160 -1.55 13.74 -15.06
N ILE A 161 -1.66 14.96 -14.54
CA ILE A 161 -0.89 15.40 -13.38
C ILE A 161 -1.35 14.66 -12.11
N ASP A 162 -2.66 14.50 -11.92
CA ASP A 162 -3.24 13.73 -10.81
C ASP A 162 -2.76 12.26 -10.83
N ALA A 163 -2.73 11.67 -12.01
CA ALA A 163 -2.27 10.31 -12.20
C ALA A 163 -0.77 10.14 -11.84
N PHE A 164 0.06 11.12 -12.21
CA PHE A 164 1.48 11.14 -11.86
C PHE A 164 1.73 11.42 -10.38
N ALA A 165 0.78 12.06 -9.70
CA ALA A 165 0.84 12.39 -8.28
C ALA A 165 0.22 11.32 -7.37
N LYS A 166 -0.35 10.25 -7.91
CA LYS A 166 -1.02 9.20 -7.15
C LYS A 166 -0.18 8.76 -5.94
N VAL A 167 -0.78 8.84 -4.73
CA VAL A 167 -0.05 8.68 -3.47
C VAL A 167 -0.02 7.23 -2.96
N SER A 168 -0.96 6.40 -3.40
CA SER A 168 -1.06 5.03 -2.92
C SER A 168 -0.89 4.03 -4.06
N SER A 169 -0.95 2.78 -3.81
CA SER A 169 -0.82 1.58 -4.64
C SER A 169 -0.34 1.83 -6.09
N LEU A 170 0.84 1.36 -6.45
CA LEU A 170 1.49 1.62 -7.73
C LEU A 170 1.73 3.12 -8.00
N ALA A 171 2.22 3.87 -7.00
CA ALA A 171 2.69 5.23 -7.24
C ALA A 171 3.79 5.25 -8.32
N LEU A 172 3.85 6.33 -9.09
CA LEU A 172 4.84 6.48 -10.17
C LEU A 172 6.23 6.78 -9.58
N PHE A 173 6.91 5.77 -9.11
CA PHE A 173 8.28 5.84 -8.64
C PHE A 173 9.28 5.93 -9.79
N ILE A 174 10.24 6.85 -9.70
CA ILE A 174 11.26 7.02 -10.75
C ILE A 174 12.47 6.15 -10.44
N MET A 175 12.77 5.26 -11.37
CA MET A 175 13.89 4.30 -11.34
C MET A 175 14.93 4.67 -12.41
N PRO A 176 16.19 4.27 -12.26
CA PRO A 176 17.16 4.31 -13.36
C PRO A 176 16.60 3.61 -14.61
N GLU A 177 16.81 4.18 -15.79
CA GLU A 177 16.31 3.65 -17.07
C GLU A 177 16.60 2.16 -17.24
N ARG A 178 17.82 1.70 -16.88
CA ARG A 178 18.22 0.30 -16.95
C ARG A 178 17.33 -0.65 -16.14
N LEU A 179 16.80 -0.19 -15.00
CA LEU A 179 15.88 -0.94 -14.16
C LEU A 179 14.43 -0.80 -14.62
N ALA A 180 14.02 0.41 -15.00
CA ALA A 180 12.68 0.70 -15.50
C ALA A 180 12.35 -0.05 -16.81
N ASN A 181 13.35 -0.37 -17.63
CA ASN A 181 13.23 -1.17 -18.86
C ASN A 181 13.08 -2.69 -18.61
N THR A 182 13.15 -3.17 -17.36
CA THR A 182 12.76 -4.55 -17.02
C THR A 182 11.31 -4.76 -17.42
N ASP A 183 10.95 -5.95 -17.94
CA ASP A 183 9.57 -6.30 -18.27
C ASP A 183 8.64 -5.92 -17.11
N PRO A 184 7.54 -5.17 -17.35
CA PRO A 184 6.64 -4.72 -16.28
C PRO A 184 6.00 -5.85 -15.46
N PHE A 185 5.97 -7.08 -15.99
CA PHE A 185 5.45 -8.26 -15.30
C PHE A 185 6.53 -9.09 -14.61
N GLN A 186 7.79 -8.64 -14.67
CA GLN A 186 8.92 -9.18 -13.92
C GLN A 186 9.39 -8.18 -12.87
N GLN A 187 9.80 -8.68 -11.70
CA GLN A 187 10.30 -7.85 -10.61
C GLN A 187 11.71 -7.34 -10.91
N VAL A 188 11.98 -6.07 -10.61
CA VAL A 188 13.35 -5.59 -10.50
C VAL A 188 13.97 -6.14 -9.22
N THR A 189 15.25 -6.50 -9.27
CA THR A 189 15.97 -7.15 -8.17
C THR A 189 17.01 -6.24 -7.52
N GLU A 190 17.30 -5.12 -8.16
CA GLU A 190 18.24 -4.10 -7.66
C GLU A 190 17.46 -2.88 -7.16
N MET A 191 17.76 -2.47 -5.92
CA MET A 191 17.05 -1.37 -5.24
C MET A 191 17.90 -0.10 -5.26
N VAL A 192 17.92 0.57 -6.41
CA VAL A 192 18.56 1.88 -6.61
C VAL A 192 17.46 2.90 -6.91
N GLY A 193 17.27 3.84 -6.00
CA GLY A 193 16.32 4.93 -6.12
C GLY A 193 16.99 6.29 -5.94
N SER A 194 16.20 7.35 -5.91
CA SER A 194 16.60 8.74 -5.70
C SER A 194 15.95 9.36 -4.47
N GLY A 195 15.37 8.53 -3.60
CA GLY A 195 14.60 8.94 -2.44
C GLY A 195 15.44 9.31 -1.21
N PRO A 196 14.75 9.67 -0.11
CA PRO A 196 15.37 10.22 1.10
C PRO A 196 16.13 9.19 1.93
N PHE A 197 15.95 7.89 1.70
CA PHE A 197 16.65 6.81 2.39
C PHE A 197 17.29 5.85 1.39
N LYS A 198 18.39 5.21 1.80
CA LYS A 198 19.08 4.13 1.06
C LYS A 198 18.77 2.78 1.71
N PHE A 199 18.40 1.79 0.92
CA PHE A 199 18.18 0.40 1.36
C PHE A 199 19.52 -0.30 1.59
N ILE A 200 19.67 -0.99 2.72
CA ILE A 200 20.89 -1.70 3.08
C ILE A 200 20.70 -3.20 2.82
N LYS A 201 21.10 -3.62 1.62
CA LYS A 201 20.91 -5.00 1.15
C LYS A 201 21.57 -6.04 2.05
N ASP A 202 22.77 -5.76 2.58
CA ASP A 202 23.53 -6.70 3.39
C ASP A 202 22.92 -6.92 4.79
N GLU A 203 22.03 -6.01 5.22
CA GLU A 203 21.30 -6.13 6.48
C GLU A 203 19.82 -6.53 6.27
N PHE A 204 19.41 -6.74 5.03
CA PHE A 204 18.07 -7.23 4.73
C PHE A 204 17.95 -8.72 5.04
N GLN A 205 17.05 -9.06 5.95
CA GLN A 205 16.77 -10.43 6.38
C GLN A 205 15.26 -10.70 6.25
N PRO A 206 14.81 -11.31 5.13
CA PRO A 206 13.42 -11.69 4.96
C PRO A 206 12.90 -12.51 6.14
N GLY A 207 11.72 -12.18 6.65
CA GLY A 207 11.14 -12.80 7.85
C GLY A 207 11.69 -12.25 9.16
N HIS A 208 12.53 -11.22 9.15
CA HIS A 208 13.12 -10.63 10.35
C HIS A 208 13.18 -9.10 10.30
N GLN A 209 14.00 -8.52 9.39
CA GLN A 209 14.17 -7.06 9.35
C GLN A 209 14.49 -6.52 7.97
N VAL A 210 14.17 -5.22 7.80
CA VAL A 210 14.59 -4.40 6.67
C VAL A 210 15.26 -3.14 7.21
N VAL A 211 16.41 -2.77 6.65
CA VAL A 211 17.20 -1.65 7.14
C VAL A 211 17.37 -0.58 6.08
N TYR A 212 17.19 0.66 6.52
CA TYR A 212 17.40 1.86 5.72
C TYR A 212 18.28 2.85 6.48
N VAL A 213 19.11 3.59 5.73
CA VAL A 213 19.90 4.69 6.27
C VAL A 213 19.54 5.99 5.54
N LYS A 214 19.72 7.11 6.21
CA LYS A 214 19.52 8.44 5.63
C LYS A 214 20.37 8.60 4.36
N ASN A 215 19.75 9.06 3.28
CA ASN A 215 20.47 9.53 2.09
C ASN A 215 20.95 10.96 2.33
N THR A 216 22.22 11.14 2.61
CA THR A 216 22.84 12.45 2.89
C THR A 216 22.93 13.35 1.65
N ASP A 217 22.85 12.75 0.46
CA ASP A 217 22.91 13.47 -0.83
C ASP A 217 21.51 13.90 -1.31
N TYR A 218 20.45 13.48 -0.61
CA TYR A 218 19.09 13.85 -0.96
C TYR A 218 18.83 15.33 -0.70
N VAL A 219 18.36 16.05 -1.73
CA VAL A 219 17.97 17.47 -1.64
C VAL A 219 16.45 17.56 -1.50
N PRO A 220 15.90 17.80 -0.28
CA PRO A 220 14.46 17.97 -0.09
C PRO A 220 13.94 19.26 -0.75
N ARG A 221 12.63 19.32 -0.99
CA ARG A 221 11.96 20.59 -1.31
C ARG A 221 11.89 21.49 -0.07
N ASN A 222 11.64 22.78 -0.28
CA ASN A 222 11.55 23.76 0.81
C ASN A 222 10.14 23.89 1.38
N GLU A 223 9.12 23.47 0.64
CA GLU A 223 7.73 23.55 1.06
C GLU A 223 7.46 22.62 2.26
N PRO A 224 6.57 22.99 3.19
CA PRO A 224 6.18 22.11 4.29
C PRO A 224 5.68 20.76 3.79
N PRO A 225 5.96 19.66 4.50
CA PRO A 225 5.44 18.35 4.11
C PRO A 225 3.92 18.28 4.31
N SER A 226 3.20 17.77 3.30
CA SER A 226 1.78 17.42 3.36
C SER A 226 1.57 16.11 2.62
N TRP A 227 1.20 15.04 3.31
CA TRP A 227 1.24 13.68 2.81
C TRP A 227 2.58 13.37 2.14
N ALA A 228 2.55 12.95 0.84
CA ALA A 228 3.76 12.64 0.09
C ALA A 228 4.39 13.86 -0.59
N SER A 229 3.74 15.04 -0.53
CA SER A 229 4.22 16.27 -1.14
C SER A 229 5.10 17.10 -0.19
N GLY A 230 5.84 18.07 -0.74
CA GLY A 230 6.68 19.01 -0.01
C GLY A 230 8.03 18.42 0.41
N GLY A 231 8.61 18.97 1.47
CA GLY A 231 9.97 18.66 1.91
C GLY A 231 10.06 17.32 2.64
N LYS A 232 10.76 16.36 2.05
CA LYS A 232 11.04 15.03 2.65
C LYS A 232 12.32 15.11 3.50
N VAL A 233 12.22 15.79 4.66
CA VAL A 233 13.38 16.04 5.54
C VAL A 233 13.58 14.83 6.48
N VAL A 234 14.70 14.13 6.34
CA VAL A 234 15.05 12.99 7.19
C VAL A 234 15.73 13.47 8.46
N LYS A 235 15.16 13.16 9.64
CA LYS A 235 15.64 13.58 10.96
C LYS A 235 16.27 12.44 11.77
N VAL A 236 16.15 11.17 11.32
CA VAL A 236 16.79 9.99 11.89
C VAL A 236 17.87 9.48 10.97
N ASP A 237 18.94 8.90 11.51
CA ASP A 237 20.05 8.40 10.68
C ASP A 237 19.77 7.00 10.12
N ARG A 238 18.95 6.22 10.84
CA ARG A 238 18.65 4.82 10.53
C ARG A 238 17.19 4.50 10.81
N VAL A 239 16.57 3.66 9.98
CA VAL A 239 15.25 3.07 10.18
C VAL A 239 15.35 1.56 10.06
N GLU A 240 14.85 0.86 11.05
CA GLU A 240 14.75 -0.60 11.08
C GLU A 240 13.27 -1.00 11.06
N TRP A 241 12.84 -1.66 10.01
CA TRP A 241 11.54 -2.31 9.97
C TRP A 241 11.66 -3.70 10.54
N LEU A 242 10.94 -3.96 11.60
CA LEU A 242 10.94 -5.22 12.32
C LEU A 242 9.73 -6.05 11.89
N TYR A 243 9.96 -7.29 11.52
CA TYR A 243 8.89 -8.26 11.34
C TYR A 243 8.82 -9.16 12.57
N ILE A 244 7.75 -9.02 13.34
CA ILE A 244 7.46 -9.78 14.56
C ILE A 244 6.12 -10.49 14.32
N PRO A 245 6.05 -11.81 14.17
CA PRO A 245 4.78 -12.50 13.87
C PRO A 245 3.77 -12.41 15.00
N ASP A 246 4.20 -12.64 16.25
CA ASP A 246 3.33 -12.72 17.41
C ASP A 246 2.90 -11.34 17.92
N ALA A 247 1.59 -11.14 18.09
CA ALA A 247 1.01 -9.86 18.47
C ALA A 247 1.35 -9.43 19.91
N MET A 248 1.44 -10.38 20.87
CA MET A 248 1.80 -10.05 22.26
C MET A 248 3.28 -9.71 22.37
N THR A 249 4.14 -10.32 21.57
CA THR A 249 5.55 -9.92 21.45
C THR A 249 5.69 -8.49 20.90
N LYS A 250 4.85 -8.08 19.93
CA LYS A 250 4.79 -6.68 19.46
C LYS A 250 4.36 -5.72 20.58
N VAL A 251 3.36 -6.10 21.39
CA VAL A 251 2.94 -5.33 22.58
C VAL A 251 4.10 -5.16 23.55
N ALA A 252 4.81 -6.25 23.86
CA ALA A 252 5.96 -6.21 24.76
C ALA A 252 7.09 -5.33 24.23
N ALA A 253 7.44 -5.45 22.93
CA ALA A 253 8.49 -4.68 22.28
C ALA A 253 8.17 -3.16 22.30
N LEU A 254 6.93 -2.75 22.00
CA LEU A 254 6.52 -1.35 22.03
C LEU A 254 6.47 -0.81 23.45
N ASN A 255 5.92 -1.55 24.41
CA ASN A 255 5.87 -1.18 25.83
C ASN A 255 7.26 -1.07 26.46
N GLY A 256 8.14 -2.01 26.14
CA GLY A 256 9.52 -2.06 26.64
C GLY A 256 10.48 -1.07 25.97
N GLY A 257 10.09 -0.43 24.85
CA GLY A 257 10.93 0.51 24.11
C GLY A 257 11.96 -0.18 23.21
N GLU A 258 11.80 -1.46 22.93
CA GLU A 258 12.55 -2.20 21.91
C GLU A 258 12.11 -1.79 20.50
N ALA A 259 10.84 -1.39 20.35
CA ALA A 259 10.29 -0.75 19.17
C ALA A 259 9.71 0.64 19.51
N ASP A 260 9.68 1.51 18.51
CA ASP A 260 9.24 2.91 18.65
C ASP A 260 7.85 3.16 18.10
N TRP A 261 7.48 2.43 17.03
CA TRP A 261 6.24 2.65 16.31
C TRP A 261 5.72 1.33 15.72
N TRP A 262 4.44 1.03 15.95
CA TRP A 262 3.74 -0.14 15.38
C TRP A 262 2.69 0.34 14.37
N GLU A 263 2.83 -0.11 13.11
CA GLU A 263 2.02 0.32 11.98
C GLU A 263 0.51 0.12 12.20
N ASN A 264 0.09 -1.11 12.41
CA ASN A 264 -1.33 -1.49 12.51
C ASN A 264 -1.55 -2.51 13.64
N PRO A 265 -1.63 -2.09 14.91
CA PRO A 265 -2.01 -3.00 16.00
C PRO A 265 -3.44 -3.51 15.81
N PRO A 266 -3.71 -4.80 16.08
CA PRO A 266 -5.07 -5.32 16.19
C PRO A 266 -5.90 -4.48 17.17
N LEU A 267 -7.16 -4.21 16.81
CA LEU A 267 -7.99 -3.26 17.57
C LEU A 267 -8.33 -3.75 18.99
N ASP A 268 -8.38 -5.05 19.22
CA ASP A 268 -8.56 -5.68 20.54
C ASP A 268 -7.34 -5.45 21.48
N LEU A 269 -6.14 -5.22 20.92
CA LEU A 269 -4.94 -4.89 21.69
C LEU A 269 -4.76 -3.39 21.93
N VAL A 270 -5.52 -2.53 21.26
CA VAL A 270 -5.44 -1.07 21.46
C VAL A 270 -5.67 -0.66 22.92
N PRO A 271 -6.65 -1.21 23.69
CA PRO A 271 -6.81 -0.89 25.09
C PRO A 271 -5.57 -1.23 25.95
N VAL A 272 -4.89 -2.34 25.65
CA VAL A 272 -3.67 -2.78 26.35
C VAL A 272 -2.52 -1.79 26.09
N LEU A 273 -2.35 -1.35 24.86
CA LEU A 273 -1.34 -0.34 24.49
C LEU A 273 -1.67 1.03 25.10
N ALA A 274 -2.93 1.45 25.06
CA ALA A 274 -3.39 2.73 25.61
C ALA A 274 -3.25 2.83 27.15
N ALA A 275 -3.18 1.70 27.85
CA ALA A 275 -2.91 1.69 29.30
C ALA A 275 -1.48 2.13 29.64
N ASN A 276 -0.54 2.09 28.69
CA ASN A 276 0.81 2.61 28.89
C ASN A 276 0.83 4.12 28.62
N PRO A 277 1.16 4.96 29.65
CA PRO A 277 1.16 6.42 29.49
C PRO A 277 2.20 6.94 28.47
N ASP A 278 3.20 6.13 28.11
CA ASP A 278 4.25 6.50 27.16
C ASP A 278 3.87 6.20 25.70
N ILE A 279 2.70 5.60 25.46
CA ILE A 279 2.22 5.27 24.11
C ILE A 279 1.11 6.23 23.68
N THR A 280 1.12 6.60 22.43
CA THR A 280 0.06 7.33 21.73
C THR A 280 -0.63 6.40 20.74
N ILE A 281 -1.96 6.37 20.78
CA ILE A 281 -2.80 5.72 19.75
C ILE A 281 -3.36 6.81 18.86
N ALA A 282 -3.20 6.64 17.55
CA ALA A 282 -3.71 7.59 16.55
C ALA A 282 -4.40 6.84 15.38
N SER A 283 -5.13 7.58 14.55
CA SER A 283 -5.54 7.07 13.23
C SER A 283 -4.33 7.11 12.30
N ALA A 284 -4.11 6.04 11.56
CA ALA A 284 -2.99 5.97 10.61
C ALA A 284 -3.27 6.80 9.35
N ASP A 285 -4.51 6.77 8.87
CA ASP A 285 -4.99 7.41 7.65
C ASP A 285 -6.24 8.26 7.99
N PRO A 286 -6.40 9.46 7.45
CA PRO A 286 -7.62 10.25 7.60
C PRO A 286 -8.84 9.63 6.90
N LEU A 287 -8.62 8.79 5.88
CA LEU A 287 -9.70 8.07 5.20
C LEU A 287 -9.90 6.67 5.82
N PRO A 288 -11.16 6.19 5.90
CA PRO A 288 -11.41 4.81 6.27
C PRO A 288 -10.87 3.85 5.20
N SER A 289 -10.54 2.64 5.62
CA SER A 289 -9.98 1.59 4.77
C SER A 289 -11.06 0.60 4.33
N PRO A 290 -11.45 0.58 3.04
CA PRO A 290 -12.35 -0.42 2.49
C PRO A 290 -11.74 -1.82 2.53
N ILE A 291 -12.57 -2.83 2.78
CA ILE A 291 -12.20 -4.24 2.78
C ILE A 291 -13.07 -5.01 1.79
N MET A 292 -12.54 -6.12 1.25
CA MET A 292 -13.21 -6.86 0.20
C MET A 292 -12.79 -8.32 0.10
N VAL A 293 -13.68 -9.13 -0.45
CA VAL A 293 -13.44 -10.49 -0.89
C VAL A 293 -13.28 -10.52 -2.41
N LYS A 294 -12.15 -11.01 -2.89
CA LYS A 294 -11.79 -11.12 -4.32
C LYS A 294 -11.97 -12.55 -4.80
N PHE A 295 -12.51 -12.70 -6.02
CA PHE A 295 -12.65 -13.97 -6.72
C PHE A 295 -11.64 -14.10 -7.85
N ASN A 296 -11.21 -15.32 -8.15
CA ASN A 296 -10.48 -15.63 -9.37
C ASN A 296 -11.48 -15.95 -10.49
N HIS A 297 -11.65 -15.00 -11.41
CA HIS A 297 -12.59 -15.14 -12.53
C HIS A 297 -12.09 -16.05 -13.67
N LEU A 298 -10.86 -16.56 -13.57
CA LEU A 298 -10.28 -17.48 -14.57
C LEU A 298 -10.55 -18.94 -14.26
N LEU A 299 -10.95 -19.26 -13.02
CA LEU A 299 -11.06 -20.64 -12.54
C LEU A 299 -12.47 -20.97 -12.02
N PRO A 300 -12.99 -22.18 -12.30
CA PRO A 300 -14.21 -22.66 -11.66
C PRO A 300 -14.05 -22.67 -10.12
N PRO A 301 -15.15 -22.45 -9.38
CA PRO A 301 -16.49 -22.15 -9.87
C PRO A 301 -16.76 -20.64 -10.05
N PHE A 302 -15.77 -19.76 -9.79
CA PHE A 302 -15.96 -18.31 -9.79
C PHE A 302 -15.75 -17.62 -11.15
N ASP A 303 -15.39 -18.34 -12.22
CA ASP A 303 -15.57 -17.92 -13.61
C ASP A 303 -17.07 -17.72 -13.93
N ASN A 304 -17.97 -18.45 -13.25
CA ASN A 304 -19.41 -18.30 -13.36
C ASN A 304 -19.95 -17.16 -12.48
N VAL A 305 -20.65 -16.19 -13.10
CA VAL A 305 -21.23 -15.04 -12.39
C VAL A 305 -22.26 -15.45 -11.32
N LYS A 306 -23.05 -16.52 -11.55
CA LYS A 306 -24.05 -17.00 -10.59
C LYS A 306 -23.43 -17.45 -9.28
N MET A 307 -22.24 -18.07 -9.32
CA MET A 307 -21.49 -18.42 -8.11
C MET A 307 -21.10 -17.18 -7.31
N ARG A 308 -20.62 -16.13 -7.96
CA ARG A 308 -20.27 -14.87 -7.30
C ARG A 308 -21.51 -14.16 -6.73
N GLN A 309 -22.61 -14.17 -7.47
CA GLN A 309 -23.91 -13.64 -7.02
C GLN A 309 -24.49 -14.45 -5.83
N ALA A 310 -24.24 -15.76 -5.78
CA ALA A 310 -24.64 -16.59 -4.65
C ALA A 310 -23.92 -16.17 -3.36
N VAL A 311 -22.62 -15.92 -3.44
CA VAL A 311 -21.85 -15.43 -2.29
C VAL A 311 -22.31 -14.02 -1.88
N LEU A 312 -22.55 -13.13 -2.84
CA LEU A 312 -23.10 -11.79 -2.58
C LEU A 312 -24.43 -11.83 -1.84
N ALA A 313 -25.36 -12.72 -2.23
CA ALA A 313 -26.69 -12.83 -1.64
C ALA A 313 -26.71 -13.23 -0.15
N VAL A 314 -25.63 -13.83 0.35
CA VAL A 314 -25.49 -14.22 1.77
C VAL A 314 -24.48 -13.35 2.53
N THR A 315 -23.83 -12.40 1.88
CA THR A 315 -22.84 -11.53 2.51
C THR A 315 -23.53 -10.54 3.44
N SER A 316 -22.98 -10.38 4.65
CA SER A 316 -23.31 -9.29 5.57
C SER A 316 -22.04 -8.54 5.92
N GLN A 317 -21.94 -7.28 5.58
CA GLN A 317 -20.78 -6.45 5.91
C GLN A 317 -20.53 -6.41 7.43
N ALA A 318 -21.58 -6.41 8.25
CA ALA A 318 -21.46 -6.38 9.71
C ALA A 318 -20.70 -7.62 10.25
N ASP A 319 -20.89 -8.81 9.67
CA ASP A 319 -20.16 -10.00 10.11
C ASP A 319 -18.66 -9.87 9.84
N PHE A 320 -18.29 -9.41 8.64
CA PHE A 320 -16.90 -9.20 8.25
C PHE A 320 -16.24 -8.09 9.09
N LEU A 321 -16.95 -6.99 9.31
CA LEU A 321 -16.45 -5.86 10.07
C LEU A 321 -16.33 -6.16 11.57
N THR A 322 -17.29 -6.90 12.13
CA THR A 322 -17.25 -7.34 13.54
C THR A 322 -16.09 -8.31 13.76
N ALA A 323 -15.87 -9.25 12.83
CA ALA A 323 -14.74 -10.20 12.92
C ALA A 323 -13.37 -9.50 12.86
N LEU A 324 -13.26 -8.39 12.10
CA LEU A 324 -12.02 -7.61 11.99
C LEU A 324 -11.83 -6.63 13.13
N ALA A 325 -12.87 -5.83 13.44
CA ALA A 325 -12.73 -4.59 14.20
C ALA A 325 -13.56 -4.56 15.49
N GLY A 326 -14.33 -5.61 15.78
CA GLY A 326 -15.14 -5.76 16.99
C GLY A 326 -16.18 -4.65 17.14
N ASP A 327 -15.87 -3.65 17.95
CA ASP A 327 -16.77 -2.53 18.30
C ASP A 327 -17.11 -1.67 17.06
N GLN A 328 -18.38 -1.39 16.89
CA GLN A 328 -18.94 -0.61 15.77
C GLN A 328 -18.33 0.80 15.63
N LYS A 329 -17.78 1.37 16.70
CA LYS A 329 -17.08 2.67 16.61
C LYS A 329 -15.83 2.65 15.71
N ASN A 330 -15.30 1.45 15.41
CA ASN A 330 -14.09 1.25 14.61
C ASN A 330 -14.39 0.98 13.13
N TRP A 331 -15.67 0.86 12.74
CA TRP A 331 -16.05 0.49 11.40
C TRP A 331 -17.41 1.08 10.99
N GLN A 332 -17.68 1.10 9.70
CA GLN A 332 -18.97 1.48 9.14
C GLN A 332 -19.33 0.64 7.92
N LEU A 333 -20.63 0.43 7.71
CA LEU A 333 -21.14 -0.18 6.50
C LEU A 333 -20.80 0.72 5.30
N CYS A 334 -20.37 0.10 4.22
CA CYS A 334 -20.06 0.79 2.96
C CYS A 334 -20.47 -0.10 1.79
N PRO A 335 -21.75 -0.10 1.39
CA PRO A 335 -22.25 -0.91 0.29
C PRO A 335 -21.93 -0.25 -1.06
N SER A 336 -20.69 0.19 -1.23
CA SER A 336 -20.19 0.84 -2.43
C SER A 336 -18.86 0.25 -2.86
N PHE A 337 -18.61 0.30 -4.17
CA PHE A 337 -17.32 -0.03 -4.75
C PHE A 337 -16.30 1.12 -4.66
N PHE A 338 -16.75 2.28 -4.15
CA PHE A 338 -15.92 3.45 -3.85
C PHE A 338 -15.91 3.73 -2.36
N THR A 339 -14.86 4.36 -1.86
CA THR A 339 -14.74 4.71 -0.45
C THR A 339 -15.90 5.59 0.01
N CYS A 340 -16.69 5.12 0.97
CA CYS A 340 -17.83 5.87 1.48
C CYS A 340 -17.39 7.15 2.19
N GLY A 341 -18.19 8.20 2.03
CA GLY A 341 -17.84 9.56 2.45
C GLY A 341 -17.08 10.35 1.39
N THR A 342 -16.85 9.78 0.20
CA THR A 342 -16.17 10.45 -0.93
C THR A 342 -17.13 10.71 -2.10
N PRO A 343 -16.81 11.60 -3.04
CA PRO A 343 -17.76 12.07 -4.06
C PRO A 343 -18.33 11.00 -5.00
N MET A 344 -17.62 9.88 -5.24
CA MET A 344 -18.07 8.83 -6.17
C MET A 344 -18.85 7.72 -5.48
N ALA A 345 -18.82 7.65 -4.15
CA ALA A 345 -19.62 6.67 -3.41
C ALA A 345 -21.12 6.97 -3.55
N SER A 346 -21.91 5.93 -3.76
CA SER A 346 -23.36 6.03 -3.88
C SER A 346 -24.05 4.79 -3.31
N ASP A 347 -25.36 4.84 -3.19
CA ASP A 347 -26.23 3.72 -2.82
C ASP A 347 -26.85 3.01 -4.04
N ALA A 348 -26.40 3.32 -5.26
CA ALA A 348 -26.88 2.68 -6.48
C ALA A 348 -26.75 1.15 -6.38
N SER A 349 -27.87 0.43 -6.52
CA SER A 349 -27.97 -1.03 -6.40
C SER A 349 -27.43 -1.63 -5.07
N SER A 350 -27.28 -0.82 -4.03
CA SER A 350 -26.71 -1.24 -2.73
C SER A 350 -27.57 -2.27 -1.97
N THR A 351 -28.84 -2.44 -2.34
CA THR A 351 -29.77 -3.42 -1.76
C THR A 351 -29.21 -4.86 -1.80
N ALA A 352 -28.30 -5.15 -2.72
CA ALA A 352 -27.57 -6.43 -2.77
C ALA A 352 -26.76 -6.71 -1.48
N LEU A 353 -26.34 -5.66 -0.74
CA LEU A 353 -25.57 -5.77 0.50
C LEU A 353 -26.32 -5.23 1.73
N THR A 354 -27.32 -4.36 1.55
CA THR A 354 -28.11 -3.77 2.64
C THR A 354 -29.42 -4.49 2.90
N GLY A 355 -29.86 -5.34 1.96
CA GLY A 355 -31.03 -6.18 2.09
C GLY A 355 -30.82 -7.38 3.02
N PRO A 356 -31.89 -8.11 3.34
CA PRO A 356 -31.78 -9.35 4.10
C PRO A 356 -31.01 -10.41 3.31
N ARG A 357 -30.24 -11.25 4.04
CA ARG A 357 -29.57 -12.41 3.43
C ARG A 357 -30.59 -13.38 2.84
N ASP A 358 -30.36 -13.81 1.62
CA ASP A 358 -31.23 -14.75 0.91
C ASP A 358 -30.50 -16.07 0.62
N ILE A 359 -30.52 -16.96 1.63
CA ILE A 359 -29.83 -18.26 1.58
C ILE A 359 -30.48 -19.16 0.52
N GLU A 360 -31.80 -19.11 0.36
CA GLU A 360 -32.49 -19.97 -0.62
C GLU A 360 -32.19 -19.52 -2.05
N ARG A 361 -32.16 -18.21 -2.30
CA ARG A 361 -31.67 -17.66 -3.57
C ARG A 361 -30.23 -18.05 -3.83
N ALA A 362 -29.36 -17.98 -2.82
CA ALA A 362 -27.95 -18.35 -2.97
C ALA A 362 -27.80 -19.83 -3.37
N LYS A 363 -28.49 -20.75 -2.68
CA LYS A 363 -28.50 -22.18 -3.02
C LYS A 363 -29.01 -22.44 -4.43
N LYS A 364 -30.08 -21.73 -4.85
CA LYS A 364 -30.61 -21.81 -6.21
C LYS A 364 -29.54 -21.36 -7.24
N LEU A 365 -28.85 -20.25 -6.99
CA LEU A 365 -27.79 -19.76 -7.86
C LEU A 365 -26.60 -20.71 -7.95
N VAL A 366 -26.23 -21.37 -6.84
CA VAL A 366 -25.19 -22.42 -6.83
C VAL A 366 -25.60 -23.61 -7.71
N ALA A 367 -26.84 -24.07 -7.60
CA ALA A 367 -27.36 -25.15 -8.46
C ALA A 367 -27.43 -24.74 -9.94
N GLU A 368 -27.90 -23.53 -10.23
CA GLU A 368 -27.95 -22.98 -11.60
C GLU A 368 -26.55 -22.75 -12.21
N ALA A 369 -25.53 -22.52 -11.37
CA ALA A 369 -24.14 -22.44 -11.80
C ALA A 369 -23.56 -23.79 -12.19
N GLY A 370 -24.23 -24.90 -11.85
CA GLY A 370 -23.77 -26.26 -12.11
C GLY A 370 -22.65 -26.73 -11.20
N TYR A 371 -22.53 -26.17 -9.98
CA TYR A 371 -21.52 -26.57 -9.03
C TYR A 371 -21.71 -28.04 -8.61
N ASN A 372 -20.64 -28.84 -8.72
CA ASN A 372 -20.67 -30.28 -8.50
C ASN A 372 -19.61 -30.74 -7.47
N GLY A 373 -19.36 -29.94 -6.44
CA GLY A 373 -18.45 -30.30 -5.35
C GLY A 373 -16.98 -29.99 -5.61
N GLU A 374 -16.68 -29.17 -6.63
CA GLU A 374 -15.33 -28.70 -6.90
C GLU A 374 -14.73 -28.02 -5.66
N LYS A 375 -13.42 -28.29 -5.43
CA LYS A 375 -12.70 -27.67 -4.33
C LYS A 375 -12.61 -26.16 -4.53
N ILE A 376 -12.99 -25.41 -3.50
CA ILE A 376 -12.81 -23.96 -3.42
C ILE A 376 -11.66 -23.65 -2.46
N LEU A 377 -10.56 -23.13 -3.00
CA LEU A 377 -9.39 -22.78 -2.23
C LEU A 377 -9.44 -21.30 -1.83
N VAL A 378 -9.48 -21.05 -0.52
CA VAL A 378 -9.41 -19.72 0.09
C VAL A 378 -8.01 -19.49 0.65
N LEU A 379 -7.32 -18.45 0.21
CA LEU A 379 -6.01 -18.06 0.75
C LEU A 379 -6.21 -17.29 2.06
N ASP A 380 -5.45 -17.64 3.08
CA ASP A 380 -5.53 -17.07 4.43
C ASP A 380 -4.15 -16.60 4.90
N ALA A 381 -3.93 -15.28 4.96
CA ALA A 381 -2.71 -14.71 5.52
C ALA A 381 -2.85 -14.53 7.03
N VAL A 382 -2.40 -15.52 7.79
CA VAL A 382 -2.60 -15.60 9.26
C VAL A 382 -1.87 -14.52 10.07
N ASP A 383 -0.88 -13.86 9.49
CA ASP A 383 -0.12 -12.76 10.08
C ASP A 383 -0.68 -11.36 9.73
N GLN A 384 -1.73 -11.30 8.89
CA GLN A 384 -2.35 -10.04 8.44
C GLN A 384 -3.84 -10.02 8.86
N PRO A 385 -4.23 -9.23 9.89
CA PRO A 385 -5.56 -9.29 10.51
C PRO A 385 -6.73 -9.13 9.54
N VAL A 386 -6.61 -8.21 8.55
CA VAL A 386 -7.67 -7.98 7.56
C VAL A 386 -7.89 -9.22 6.70
N SER A 387 -6.82 -9.80 6.14
CA SER A 387 -6.94 -10.98 5.29
C SER A 387 -7.47 -12.19 6.06
N HIS A 388 -6.91 -12.42 7.27
CA HIS A 388 -7.26 -13.57 8.11
C HIS A 388 -8.74 -13.54 8.53
N SER A 389 -9.21 -12.45 9.14
CA SER A 389 -10.59 -12.36 9.61
C SER A 389 -11.61 -12.52 8.47
N GLN A 390 -11.35 -11.90 7.33
CA GLN A 390 -12.21 -11.99 6.14
C GLN A 390 -12.21 -13.40 5.54
N ALA A 391 -11.04 -14.08 5.48
CA ALA A 391 -10.92 -15.44 4.98
C ALA A 391 -11.73 -16.45 5.83
N LEU A 392 -11.70 -16.29 7.15
CA LEU A 392 -12.50 -17.10 8.07
C LEU A 392 -14.00 -16.90 7.84
N VAL A 393 -14.47 -15.66 7.76
CA VAL A 393 -15.90 -15.34 7.55
C VAL A 393 -16.39 -15.87 6.21
N VAL A 394 -15.67 -15.60 5.10
CA VAL A 394 -16.10 -16.09 3.78
C VAL A 394 -16.08 -17.61 3.71
N SER A 395 -15.10 -18.28 4.33
CA SER A 395 -15.04 -19.74 4.37
C SER A 395 -16.23 -20.34 5.13
N ASP A 396 -16.65 -19.74 6.24
CA ASP A 396 -17.84 -20.15 7.00
C ASP A 396 -19.13 -19.96 6.16
N LEU A 397 -19.28 -18.81 5.50
CA LEU A 397 -20.41 -18.55 4.61
C LEU A 397 -20.53 -19.58 3.48
N LEU A 398 -19.43 -19.91 2.82
CA LEU A 398 -19.39 -20.88 1.75
C LEU A 398 -19.73 -22.30 2.25
N LYS A 399 -19.21 -22.71 3.43
CA LYS A 399 -19.55 -24.00 4.06
C LYS A 399 -21.03 -24.08 4.42
N LYS A 400 -21.65 -23.00 4.90
CA LYS A 400 -23.10 -22.93 5.17
C LYS A 400 -23.96 -23.05 3.91
N LEU A 401 -23.40 -22.72 2.74
CA LEU A 401 -24.04 -22.99 1.44
C LEU A 401 -23.83 -24.43 0.95
N GLY A 402 -23.10 -25.28 1.68
CA GLY A 402 -22.79 -26.64 1.30
C GLY A 402 -21.63 -26.79 0.32
N LEU A 403 -20.78 -25.77 0.19
CA LEU A 403 -19.65 -25.80 -0.73
C LEU A 403 -18.41 -26.45 -0.11
N ASN A 404 -17.58 -27.11 -0.95
CA ASN A 404 -16.36 -27.81 -0.56
C ASN A 404 -15.19 -26.82 -0.42
N VAL A 405 -14.97 -26.30 0.77
CA VAL A 405 -14.01 -25.22 1.06
C VAL A 405 -12.77 -25.73 1.77
N GLU A 406 -11.62 -25.42 1.20
CA GLU A 406 -10.29 -25.56 1.83
C GLU A 406 -9.72 -24.18 2.15
N LEU A 407 -9.39 -23.94 3.43
CA LEU A 407 -8.70 -22.76 3.89
C LEU A 407 -7.19 -23.04 3.92
N GLN A 408 -6.39 -22.29 3.17
CA GLN A 408 -4.95 -22.49 3.10
C GLN A 408 -4.20 -21.36 3.80
N ALA A 409 -3.69 -21.66 4.99
CA ALA A 409 -2.91 -20.73 5.81
C ALA A 409 -1.50 -20.52 5.24
N MET A 410 -1.07 -19.25 5.23
CA MET A 410 0.27 -18.82 4.84
C MET A 410 0.55 -17.42 5.45
N ASP A 411 1.77 -16.92 5.29
CA ASP A 411 2.09 -15.53 5.58
C ASP A 411 1.65 -14.60 4.44
N TRP A 412 1.45 -13.30 4.74
CA TRP A 412 1.01 -12.31 3.75
C TRP A 412 1.96 -12.18 2.56
N GLY A 413 3.28 -12.22 2.77
CA GLY A 413 4.26 -12.13 1.68
C GLY A 413 4.12 -13.28 0.69
N THR A 414 3.88 -14.50 1.18
CA THR A 414 3.57 -15.68 0.36
C THR A 414 2.25 -15.49 -0.38
N LEU A 415 1.20 -15.00 0.28
CA LEU A 415 -0.09 -14.72 -0.36
C LEU A 415 0.06 -13.68 -1.48
N VAL A 416 0.81 -12.59 -1.25
CA VAL A 416 1.06 -11.53 -2.26
C VAL A 416 1.69 -12.10 -3.53
N THR A 417 2.60 -13.05 -3.40
CA THR A 417 3.19 -13.75 -4.55
C THR A 417 2.19 -14.68 -5.20
N ARG A 418 1.48 -15.49 -4.41
CA ARG A 418 0.58 -16.53 -4.90
C ARG A 418 -0.66 -15.97 -5.59
N ARG A 419 -1.23 -14.85 -5.12
CA ARG A 419 -2.40 -14.22 -5.76
C ARG A 419 -2.16 -13.75 -7.19
N ALA A 420 -0.89 -13.63 -7.61
CA ALA A 420 -0.52 -13.31 -8.99
C ALA A 420 -0.54 -14.54 -9.92
N SER A 421 -0.70 -15.75 -9.40
CA SER A 421 -0.75 -16.98 -10.17
C SER A 421 -2.09 -17.12 -10.91
N MET A 422 -2.03 -17.34 -12.22
CA MET A 422 -3.18 -17.66 -13.08
C MET A 422 -3.32 -19.17 -13.32
N GLU A 423 -2.47 -19.97 -12.69
CA GLU A 423 -2.42 -21.42 -12.84
C GLU A 423 -3.65 -22.10 -12.18
N PRO A 424 -3.97 -23.34 -12.57
CA PRO A 424 -4.93 -24.18 -11.85
C PRO A 424 -4.58 -24.35 -10.38
N ILE A 425 -5.58 -24.71 -9.55
CA ILE A 425 -5.43 -24.80 -8.10
C ILE A 425 -4.32 -25.77 -7.69
N ASP A 426 -4.21 -26.91 -8.37
CA ASP A 426 -3.19 -27.96 -8.15
C ASP A 426 -1.77 -27.53 -8.56
N LYS A 427 -1.65 -26.43 -9.32
CA LYS A 427 -0.37 -25.82 -9.77
C LYS A 427 -0.09 -24.46 -9.13
N GLY A 428 -0.69 -24.17 -7.97
CA GLY A 428 -0.46 -22.93 -7.25
C GLY A 428 -1.48 -21.83 -7.52
N GLY A 429 -2.58 -22.13 -8.21
CA GLY A 429 -3.72 -21.23 -8.33
C GLY A 429 -4.55 -21.12 -7.05
N TRP A 430 -5.63 -20.36 -7.11
CA TRP A 430 -6.51 -20.03 -6.00
C TRP A 430 -7.92 -19.64 -6.49
N ASN A 431 -8.92 -19.68 -5.60
CA ASN A 431 -10.28 -19.22 -5.93
C ASN A 431 -10.66 -17.92 -5.24
N ILE A 432 -10.27 -17.73 -3.97
CA ILE A 432 -10.64 -16.56 -3.17
C ILE A 432 -9.42 -16.09 -2.39
N PHE A 433 -9.25 -14.78 -2.30
CA PHE A 433 -8.48 -14.13 -1.25
C PHE A 433 -9.21 -12.89 -0.75
N ALA A 434 -8.93 -12.49 0.49
CA ALA A 434 -9.48 -11.29 1.07
C ALA A 434 -8.38 -10.27 1.35
N THR A 435 -8.72 -8.97 1.23
CA THR A 435 -7.77 -7.88 1.38
C THR A 435 -8.46 -6.58 1.79
N GLY A 436 -7.66 -5.64 2.31
CA GLY A 436 -8.06 -4.26 2.53
C GLY A 436 -7.33 -3.30 1.59
N TRP A 437 -7.91 -2.12 1.43
CA TRP A 437 -7.34 -1.02 0.68
C TRP A 437 -7.36 0.25 1.52
N VAL A 438 -6.41 1.15 1.31
CA VAL A 438 -6.53 2.51 1.84
C VAL A 438 -7.60 3.26 1.04
N GLY A 439 -8.32 4.17 1.71
CA GLY A 439 -9.43 4.88 1.08
C GLY A 439 -9.04 5.62 -0.19
N ALA A 440 -7.82 6.13 -0.24
CA ALA A 440 -7.28 6.86 -1.39
C ALA A 440 -7.16 6.03 -2.69
N ASP A 441 -7.11 4.70 -2.62
CA ASP A 441 -7.04 3.84 -3.81
C ASP A 441 -8.38 3.58 -4.48
N LEU A 442 -9.49 3.82 -3.76
CA LEU A 442 -10.84 3.52 -4.23
C LEU A 442 -11.73 4.77 -4.33
N LEU A 443 -11.13 5.95 -4.57
CA LEU A 443 -11.87 7.22 -4.63
C LEU A 443 -12.74 7.33 -5.88
N ASP A 444 -12.30 6.79 -7.00
CA ASP A 444 -12.93 7.00 -8.30
C ASP A 444 -12.67 5.85 -9.29
N PRO A 445 -13.46 5.76 -10.38
CA PRO A 445 -13.30 4.72 -11.39
C PRO A 445 -11.95 4.75 -12.11
N GLY A 446 -11.32 5.90 -12.27
CA GLY A 446 -10.04 6.04 -12.97
C GLY A 446 -8.91 5.38 -12.21
N GLY A 447 -8.82 5.68 -10.90
CA GLY A 447 -7.76 5.22 -10.00
C GLY A 447 -7.97 3.83 -9.41
N ASN A 448 -9.22 3.38 -9.26
CA ASN A 448 -9.55 2.12 -8.60
C ASN A 448 -9.07 0.90 -9.42
N PRO A 449 -7.99 0.20 -9.00
CA PRO A 449 -7.45 -0.92 -9.77
C PRO A 449 -8.35 -2.17 -9.66
N THR A 450 -9.20 -2.26 -8.63
CA THR A 450 -10.02 -3.44 -8.38
C THR A 450 -11.28 -3.47 -9.25
N LEU A 451 -11.67 -2.32 -9.82
CA LEU A 451 -12.74 -2.17 -10.80
C LEU A 451 -12.26 -2.16 -12.26
N ARG A 452 -10.94 -2.37 -12.51
CA ARG A 452 -10.47 -2.66 -13.87
C ARG A 452 -10.96 -4.05 -14.27
N THR A 453 -11.79 -4.08 -15.31
CA THR A 453 -12.39 -5.31 -15.84
C THR A 453 -11.83 -5.69 -17.21
N ASN A 454 -10.54 -5.46 -17.39
CA ASN A 454 -9.80 -5.73 -18.63
C ASN A 454 -9.12 -7.13 -18.64
N GLY A 455 -9.67 -8.08 -17.89
CA GLY A 455 -9.23 -9.47 -17.86
C GLY A 455 -7.79 -9.63 -17.35
N LYS A 456 -6.99 -10.45 -18.01
CA LYS A 456 -5.60 -10.78 -17.60
C LYS A 456 -4.65 -9.60 -17.50
N LYS A 457 -5.02 -8.42 -18.01
CA LYS A 457 -4.26 -7.16 -17.86
C LYS A 457 -4.65 -6.37 -16.60
N GLY A 458 -5.74 -6.77 -15.94
CA GLY A 458 -6.26 -6.13 -14.72
C GLY A 458 -5.59 -6.61 -13.44
N HIS A 459 -6.16 -6.14 -12.32
CA HIS A 459 -5.75 -6.56 -10.98
C HIS A 459 -6.07 -8.05 -10.73
N PHE A 460 -5.35 -8.67 -9.81
CA PHE A 460 -5.52 -10.07 -9.39
C PHE A 460 -6.98 -10.44 -9.13
N GLY A 461 -7.41 -11.56 -9.68
CA GLY A 461 -8.79 -11.99 -9.82
C GLY A 461 -9.32 -11.82 -11.25
N TRP A 462 -8.77 -10.90 -12.02
CA TRP A 462 -8.92 -10.76 -13.48
C TRP A 462 -10.36 -10.70 -13.98
N PRO A 463 -11.23 -9.87 -13.39
CA PRO A 463 -12.58 -9.71 -13.94
C PRO A 463 -12.54 -9.12 -15.34
N SER A 464 -13.53 -9.50 -16.19
CA SER A 464 -13.65 -9.01 -17.55
C SER A 464 -15.08 -8.56 -17.82
N ASP A 465 -15.25 -7.28 -18.21
CA ASP A 465 -16.55 -6.70 -18.57
C ASP A 465 -16.36 -5.42 -19.37
N ASP A 466 -16.70 -5.47 -20.66
CA ASP A 466 -16.50 -4.35 -21.58
C ASP A 466 -17.34 -3.13 -21.18
N LYS A 467 -18.53 -3.34 -20.58
CA LYS A 467 -19.42 -2.23 -20.18
C LYS A 467 -18.81 -1.37 -19.08
N ILE A 468 -18.18 -1.97 -18.09
CA ILE A 468 -17.47 -1.20 -17.04
C ILE A 468 -16.30 -0.44 -17.68
N GLU A 469 -15.52 -1.03 -18.56
CA GLU A 469 -14.40 -0.34 -19.23
C GLU A 469 -14.89 0.83 -20.12
N GLU A 470 -16.00 0.67 -20.85
CA GLU A 470 -16.64 1.77 -21.60
C GLU A 470 -17.07 2.92 -20.69
N LEU A 471 -17.76 2.63 -19.58
CA LEU A 471 -18.20 3.64 -18.61
C LEU A 471 -17.01 4.34 -17.94
N ARG A 472 -15.91 3.63 -17.70
CA ARG A 472 -14.65 4.21 -17.20
C ARG A 472 -14.05 5.20 -18.19
N VAL A 473 -14.03 4.87 -19.47
CA VAL A 473 -13.55 5.80 -20.53
C VAL A 473 -14.44 7.05 -20.58
N GLN A 474 -15.75 6.91 -20.47
CA GLN A 474 -16.67 8.05 -20.39
C GLN A 474 -16.40 8.89 -19.13
N TRP A 475 -16.17 8.26 -17.98
CA TRP A 475 -15.86 8.93 -16.72
C TRP A 475 -14.57 9.77 -16.82
N LEU A 476 -13.52 9.24 -17.45
CA LEU A 476 -12.25 9.94 -17.66
C LEU A 476 -12.41 11.18 -18.56
N LYS A 477 -13.40 11.18 -19.47
CA LYS A 477 -13.71 12.30 -20.37
C LYS A 477 -14.71 13.29 -19.77
N ALA A 478 -15.42 12.92 -18.70
CA ALA A 478 -16.42 13.78 -18.06
C ALA A 478 -15.76 15.02 -17.45
N THR A 479 -16.39 16.18 -17.64
CA THR A 479 -15.83 17.48 -17.22
C THR A 479 -16.47 18.04 -15.96
N THR A 480 -17.66 17.55 -15.57
CA THR A 480 -18.37 18.00 -14.39
C THR A 480 -18.42 16.92 -13.30
N LEU A 481 -18.48 17.32 -12.04
CA LEU A 481 -18.61 16.40 -10.91
C LEU A 481 -19.89 15.58 -10.98
N ASP A 482 -21.00 16.17 -11.39
CA ASP A 482 -22.30 15.50 -11.47
C ASP A 482 -22.32 14.42 -12.56
N GLU A 483 -21.73 14.69 -13.72
CA GLU A 483 -21.55 13.69 -14.77
C GLU A 483 -20.67 12.53 -14.28
N ARG A 484 -19.57 12.84 -13.59
CA ARG A 484 -18.69 11.82 -12.98
C ARG A 484 -19.41 10.98 -11.93
N ARG A 485 -20.22 11.59 -11.06
CA ARG A 485 -21.06 10.87 -10.09
C ARG A 485 -22.05 9.93 -10.76
N LYS A 486 -22.75 10.42 -11.79
CA LYS A 486 -23.70 9.61 -12.56
C LYS A 486 -23.01 8.39 -13.17
N LEU A 487 -21.86 8.57 -13.81
CA LEU A 487 -21.10 7.48 -14.44
C LEU A 487 -20.56 6.50 -13.40
N ALA A 488 -20.09 6.97 -12.25
CA ALA A 488 -19.68 6.12 -11.14
C ALA A 488 -20.84 5.27 -10.59
N GLY A 489 -22.06 5.84 -10.51
CA GLY A 489 -23.28 5.11 -10.17
C GLY A 489 -23.58 3.97 -11.15
N LEU A 490 -23.54 4.25 -12.46
CA LEU A 490 -23.74 3.23 -13.51
C LEU A 490 -22.66 2.11 -13.46
N ILE A 491 -21.42 2.47 -13.15
CA ILE A 491 -20.34 1.49 -12.94
C ILE A 491 -20.65 0.61 -11.73
N GLN A 492 -21.11 1.21 -10.64
CA GLN A 492 -21.49 0.49 -9.42
C GLN A 492 -22.66 -0.47 -9.66
N GLU A 493 -23.71 -0.03 -10.35
CA GLU A 493 -24.85 -0.88 -10.75
C GLU A 493 -24.36 -2.11 -11.52
N ARG A 494 -23.53 -1.90 -12.56
CA ARG A 494 -22.96 -2.98 -13.34
C ARG A 494 -22.05 -3.89 -12.51
N ALA A 495 -21.30 -3.33 -11.58
CA ALA A 495 -20.44 -4.11 -10.69
C ALA A 495 -21.25 -5.03 -9.75
N PHE A 496 -22.43 -4.63 -9.27
CA PHE A 496 -23.33 -5.52 -8.53
C PHE A 496 -23.90 -6.64 -9.39
N GLU A 497 -24.07 -6.44 -10.70
CA GLU A 497 -24.52 -7.49 -11.62
C GLU A 497 -23.43 -8.54 -11.85
N ILE A 498 -22.20 -8.13 -12.17
CA ILE A 498 -21.11 -9.05 -12.55
C ILE A 498 -20.27 -9.54 -11.37
N VAL A 499 -20.34 -8.85 -10.22
CA VAL A 499 -19.64 -9.14 -8.97
C VAL A 499 -18.12 -9.33 -9.20
N PRO A 500 -17.38 -8.28 -9.58
CA PRO A 500 -15.92 -8.36 -9.77
C PRO A 500 -15.21 -8.67 -8.45
N TYR A 501 -15.79 -8.24 -7.35
CA TYR A 501 -15.46 -8.56 -5.96
C TYR A 501 -16.66 -8.18 -5.06
N ILE A 502 -16.62 -8.55 -3.80
CA ILE A 502 -17.64 -8.12 -2.83
C ILE A 502 -17.02 -7.11 -1.88
N PRO A 503 -17.52 -5.85 -1.82
CA PRO A 503 -17.15 -4.91 -0.78
C PRO A 503 -17.74 -5.35 0.55
N THR A 504 -16.88 -5.58 1.56
CA THR A 504 -17.27 -6.10 2.88
C THR A 504 -17.28 -5.02 3.97
N GLY A 505 -17.31 -3.75 3.55
CA GLY A 505 -17.40 -2.57 4.41
C GLY A 505 -16.08 -1.80 4.49
N GLN A 506 -15.98 -0.89 5.47
CA GLN A 506 -14.75 -0.12 5.72
C GLN A 506 -14.52 0.09 7.22
N TRP A 507 -13.26 0.18 7.62
CA TRP A 507 -12.84 0.31 9.00
C TRP A 507 -11.78 1.40 9.16
N THR A 508 -11.49 1.82 10.39
CA THR A 508 -10.50 2.85 10.70
C THR A 508 -9.29 2.22 11.39
N PRO A 509 -8.19 1.93 10.64
CA PRO A 509 -6.98 1.39 11.23
C PRO A 509 -6.37 2.35 12.22
N LYS A 510 -5.77 1.78 13.29
CA LYS A 510 -5.01 2.54 14.28
C LYS A 510 -3.52 2.29 14.09
N THR A 511 -2.74 3.24 14.55
CA THR A 511 -1.30 3.12 14.72
C THR A 511 -0.94 3.44 16.16
N ALA A 512 0.15 2.85 16.67
CA ALA A 512 0.61 3.06 18.03
C ALA A 512 2.09 3.41 18.04
N TYR A 513 2.47 4.46 18.73
CA TYR A 513 3.86 4.89 18.82
C TYR A 513 4.21 5.48 20.17
N ARG A 514 5.49 5.44 20.52
CA ARG A 514 5.99 6.01 21.76
C ARG A 514 5.94 7.54 21.71
N LYS A 515 5.63 8.19 22.83
CA LYS A 515 5.48 9.65 22.94
C LYS A 515 6.73 10.47 22.59
N ASN A 516 7.91 9.84 22.59
CA ASN A 516 9.15 10.46 22.14
C ASN A 516 9.30 10.48 20.61
N ILE A 517 8.38 9.86 19.86
CA ILE A 517 8.33 9.98 18.41
C ILE A 517 7.44 11.17 18.03
N LYS A 518 8.00 12.08 17.22
CA LYS A 518 7.34 13.32 16.76
C LYS A 518 7.37 13.42 15.25
N GLY A 519 6.51 14.27 14.69
CA GLY A 519 6.53 14.61 13.28
C GLY A 519 5.96 13.54 12.35
N ILE A 520 5.21 12.56 12.86
CA ILE A 520 4.50 11.57 12.03
C ILE A 520 3.48 12.31 11.14
N ILE A 521 3.55 12.06 9.84
CA ILE A 521 2.59 12.56 8.86
C ILE A 521 1.46 11.52 8.74
N GLN A 522 0.23 11.93 9.05
CA GLN A 522 -0.95 11.09 8.80
C GLN A 522 -1.26 11.10 7.30
N ALA A 523 -1.02 10.00 6.62
CA ALA A 523 -1.17 9.86 5.19
C ALA A 523 -1.50 8.41 4.81
N PRO A 524 -2.02 8.17 3.58
CA PRO A 524 -2.25 6.81 3.09
C PRO A 524 -1.02 5.89 3.14
N PRO A 525 0.21 6.31 2.78
CA PRO A 525 1.45 5.56 3.08
C PRO A 525 2.02 5.94 4.44
N PHE A 526 2.71 5.00 5.08
CA PHE A 526 3.54 5.29 6.25
C PHE A 526 4.86 5.92 5.80
N LEU A 527 5.02 7.21 6.12
CA LEU A 527 6.15 8.04 5.68
C LEU A 527 7.12 8.24 6.84
N MET A 528 8.43 7.97 6.60
CA MET A 528 9.47 8.01 7.64
C MET A 528 10.28 9.31 7.65
N TRP A 529 10.14 10.16 6.61
CA TRP A 529 10.68 11.51 6.69
C TRP A 529 9.87 12.39 7.64
N ASN A 530 10.44 13.48 8.09
CA ASN A 530 9.91 14.37 9.12
C ASN A 530 9.79 13.75 10.53
N VAL A 531 9.89 12.41 10.66
CA VAL A 531 9.85 11.71 11.93
C VAL A 531 11.17 11.91 12.69
N GLU A 532 11.06 12.27 13.97
CA GLU A 532 12.20 12.42 14.88
C GLU A 532 11.95 11.69 16.19
N LYS A 533 13.04 11.25 16.82
CA LYS A 533 13.05 10.60 18.13
C LYS A 533 13.72 11.54 19.13
N VAL A 534 12.93 12.08 20.06
CA VAL A 534 13.37 13.07 21.05
C VAL A 534 13.64 12.49 22.43
#